data_e800f8eb365fc895df259d91bbd5f887
#
_entry.id   e800f8eb365fc895df259d91bbd5f887
#
_cell.length_a   1.000
_cell.length_b   1.000
_cell.length_c   1.000
_cell.angle_alpha   90.00
_cell.angle_beta   90.00
_cell.angle_gamma   90.00
#
_symmetry.space_group_name_H-M   'P 1'
#
loop_
_entity.id
_entity.type
_entity.pdbx_description
1 polymer ?
#
loop_
_entity_poly.entity_id
_entity_poly.type
_entity_poly.pdbx_seq_one_letter_code
_entity_poly.pdbx_strand_id
1 'polypeptide(L)'
;MYKSEIFKATDARALLANPIFKDAFVKVGEYLEAQALSCDPNDQAKAQRVIVAKQILAGIKREVTKIVEEGDIAQIRLDEVEQRKGLKRFIR
;
A
#
# COMPACT_ATOMS: atom_id res chain seq x y z
N MET A 1 2.96 4.22 -20.30
CA MET A 1 1.94 3.60 -19.42
C MET A 1 2.57 2.78 -18.33
N TYR A 2 3.30 1.70 -18.64
CA TYR A 2 3.94 0.86 -17.62
C TYR A 2 4.99 1.58 -16.77
N LYS A 3 5.75 2.50 -17.38
CA LYS A 3 6.80 3.25 -16.68
C LYS A 3 6.25 4.11 -15.54
N SER A 4 5.08 4.74 -15.74
CA SER A 4 4.43 5.55 -14.70
C SER A 4 4.07 4.71 -13.48
N GLU A 5 3.51 3.52 -13.69
CA GLU A 5 3.15 2.59 -12.62
C GLU A 5 4.39 2.07 -11.89
N ILE A 6 5.48 1.81 -12.61
CA ILE A 6 6.75 1.37 -12.05
C ILE A 6 7.37 2.45 -11.16
N PHE A 7 7.36 3.71 -11.61
CA PHE A 7 7.87 4.84 -10.81
C PHE A 7 7.05 5.06 -9.55
N LYS A 8 5.73 4.99 -9.65
CA LYS A 8 4.84 5.10 -8.49
C LYS A 8 5.10 3.97 -7.49
N ALA A 9 5.34 2.75 -7.97
CA ALA A 9 5.66 1.61 -7.12
C ALA A 9 7.00 1.80 -6.40
N THR A 10 8.00 2.39 -7.06
CA THR A 10 9.28 2.71 -6.44
C THR A 10 9.10 3.67 -5.28
N ASP A 11 8.32 4.75 -5.48
CA ASP A 11 8.02 5.72 -4.44
C ASP A 11 7.20 5.07 -3.31
N ALA A 12 6.25 4.23 -3.64
CA ALA A 12 5.43 3.52 -2.65
C ALA A 12 6.27 2.57 -1.79
N ARG A 13 7.22 1.84 -2.40
CA ARG A 13 8.15 0.98 -1.65
C ARG A 13 9.03 1.80 -0.72
N ALA A 14 9.53 2.94 -1.20
CA ALA A 14 10.34 3.83 -0.38
C ALA A 14 9.54 4.35 0.82
N LEU A 15 8.28 4.70 0.63
CA LEU A 15 7.39 5.13 1.71
C LEU A 15 7.17 4.02 2.72
N LEU A 16 6.85 2.81 2.27
CA LEU A 16 6.64 1.66 3.15
C LEU A 16 7.91 1.26 3.92
N ALA A 17 9.07 1.52 3.35
CA ALA A 17 10.36 1.25 3.99
C ALA A 17 10.85 2.39 4.88
N ASN A 18 10.24 3.57 4.81
CA ASN A 18 10.65 4.73 5.59
C ASN A 18 10.40 4.48 7.08
N PRO A 19 11.44 4.61 7.95
CA PRO A 19 11.27 4.31 9.38
C PRO A 19 10.27 5.23 10.08
N ILE A 20 10.19 6.49 9.68
CA ILE A 20 9.25 7.44 10.26
C ILE A 20 7.83 7.05 9.91
N PHE A 21 7.59 6.68 8.65
CA PHE A 21 6.26 6.25 8.20
C PHE A 21 5.83 4.97 8.91
N LYS A 22 6.72 3.97 9.00
CA LYS A 22 6.45 2.72 9.72
C LYS A 22 6.12 2.98 11.18
N ASP A 23 6.92 3.80 11.85
CA ASP A 23 6.73 4.13 13.26
C ASP A 23 5.40 4.87 13.49
N ALA A 24 5.08 5.82 12.61
CA ALA A 24 3.80 6.54 12.68
C ALA A 24 2.61 5.60 12.53
N PHE A 25 2.67 4.64 11.60
CA PHE A 25 1.62 3.65 11.41
C PHE A 25 1.44 2.78 12.65
N VAL A 26 2.54 2.30 13.23
CA VAL A 26 2.51 1.48 14.44
C VAL A 26 1.91 2.27 15.61
N LYS A 27 2.35 3.50 15.80
CA LYS A 27 1.88 4.35 16.91
C LYS A 27 0.39 4.69 16.80
N VAL A 28 -0.08 5.02 15.60
CA VAL A 28 -1.51 5.28 15.38
C VAL A 28 -2.32 4.00 15.63
N GLY A 29 -1.84 2.86 15.15
CA GLY A 29 -2.47 1.57 15.39
C GLY A 29 -2.57 1.23 16.88
N GLU A 30 -1.49 1.45 17.61
CA GLU A 30 -1.48 1.23 19.07
C GLU A 30 -2.44 2.18 19.80
N TYR A 31 -2.47 3.45 19.39
CA TYR A 31 -3.39 4.43 19.94
C TYR A 31 -4.85 3.99 19.72
N LEU A 32 -5.19 3.58 18.51
CA LEU A 32 -6.55 3.13 18.20
C LEU A 32 -6.92 1.86 18.97
N GLU A 33 -5.97 0.95 19.13
CA GLU A 33 -6.17 -0.26 19.93
C GLU A 33 -6.44 0.07 21.41
N ALA A 34 -5.67 1.00 21.96
CA ALA A 34 -5.88 1.46 23.34
C ALA A 34 -7.24 2.13 23.50
N GLN A 35 -7.68 2.92 22.50
CA GLN A 35 -9.00 3.53 22.50
C GLN A 35 -10.11 2.47 22.45
N ALA A 36 -9.93 1.42 21.65
CA ALA A 36 -10.89 0.32 21.56
C ALA A 36 -11.01 -0.43 22.91
N LEU A 37 -9.88 -0.71 23.55
CA LEU A 37 -9.85 -1.46 24.81
C LEU A 37 -10.43 -0.65 25.98
N SER A 38 -10.31 0.67 25.95
CA SER A 38 -10.81 1.55 27.01
C SER A 38 -12.20 2.11 26.73
N CYS A 39 -12.79 1.77 25.60
CA CYS A 39 -14.10 2.26 25.22
C CYS A 39 -15.20 1.63 26.07
N ASP A 40 -16.11 2.46 26.60
CA ASP A 40 -17.30 1.97 27.26
C ASP A 40 -18.17 1.23 26.24
N PRO A 41 -18.56 -0.03 26.51
CA PRO A 41 -19.41 -0.79 25.59
C PRO A 41 -20.75 -0.11 25.29
N ASN A 42 -21.21 0.77 26.17
CA ASN A 42 -22.46 1.51 25.99
C ASN A 42 -22.28 2.78 25.16
N ASP A 43 -21.04 3.21 24.91
CA ASP A 43 -20.76 4.37 24.06
C ASP A 43 -20.59 3.92 22.60
N GLN A 44 -21.71 3.68 21.94
CA GLN A 44 -21.73 3.20 20.56
C GLN A 44 -21.13 4.21 19.56
N ALA A 45 -21.31 5.49 19.80
CA ALA A 45 -20.77 6.52 18.92
C ALA A 45 -19.24 6.51 18.94
N LYS A 46 -18.63 6.39 20.11
CA LYS A 46 -17.16 6.28 20.25
C LYS A 46 -16.65 4.97 19.63
N ALA A 47 -17.33 3.86 19.90
CA ALA A 47 -16.97 2.56 19.34
C ALA A 47 -16.98 2.59 17.81
N GLN A 48 -18.00 3.18 17.20
CA GLN A 48 -18.08 3.33 15.75
C GLN A 48 -16.92 4.18 15.21
N ARG A 49 -16.61 5.30 15.84
CA ARG A 49 -15.49 6.16 15.41
C ARG A 49 -14.16 5.43 15.44
N VAL A 50 -13.92 4.63 16.47
CA VAL A 50 -12.69 3.84 16.58
C VAL A 50 -12.63 2.78 15.46
N ILE A 51 -13.71 2.08 15.22
CA ILE A 51 -13.79 1.07 14.16
C ILE A 51 -13.51 1.71 12.79
N VAL A 52 -14.16 2.83 12.48
CA VAL A 52 -13.97 3.53 11.21
C VAL A 52 -12.51 4.01 11.08
N ALA A 53 -11.94 4.55 12.16
CA ALA A 53 -10.53 4.98 12.14
C ALA A 53 -9.58 3.82 11.86
N LYS A 54 -9.81 2.65 12.46
CA LYS A 54 -9.02 1.43 12.18
C LYS A 54 -9.16 0.99 10.72
N GLN A 55 -10.36 1.06 10.18
CA GLN A 55 -10.61 0.73 8.77
C GLN A 55 -9.90 1.69 7.83
N ILE A 56 -9.90 2.99 8.13
CA ILE A 56 -9.21 3.99 7.32
C ILE A 56 -7.70 3.75 7.36
N LEU A 57 -7.13 3.50 8.53
CA LEU A 57 -5.70 3.22 8.68
C LEU A 57 -5.29 1.99 7.85
N ALA A 58 -6.05 0.90 7.96
CA ALA A 58 -5.83 -0.31 7.18
C ALA A 58 -5.99 -0.05 5.68
N GLY A 59 -6.94 0.80 5.30
CA GLY A 59 -7.20 1.18 3.92
C GLY A 59 -6.04 1.95 3.30
N ILE A 60 -5.43 2.87 4.04
CA ILE A 60 -4.26 3.61 3.56
C ILE A 60 -3.12 2.65 3.25
N LYS A 61 -2.81 1.74 4.16
CA LYS A 61 -1.75 0.74 3.97
C LYS A 61 -2.03 -0.15 2.77
N ARG A 62 -3.28 -0.59 2.62
CA ARG A 62 -3.71 -1.43 1.50
C ARG A 62 -3.55 -0.71 0.17
N GLU A 63 -3.92 0.58 0.09
CA GLU A 63 -3.79 1.34 -1.15
C GLU A 63 -2.33 1.55 -1.55
N VAL A 64 -1.45 1.82 -0.59
CA VAL A 64 -0.01 1.94 -0.89
C VAL A 64 0.56 0.60 -1.36
N THR A 65 0.18 -0.50 -0.70
CA THR A 65 0.59 -1.86 -1.10
C THR A 65 0.10 -2.20 -2.50
N LYS A 66 -1.12 -1.80 -2.84
CA LYS A 66 -1.70 -2.00 -4.17
C LYS A 66 -0.89 -1.29 -5.25
N ILE A 67 -0.40 -0.09 -4.99
CA ILE A 67 0.47 0.64 -5.93
C ILE A 67 1.75 -0.16 -6.21
N VAL A 68 2.34 -0.77 -5.18
CA VAL A 68 3.52 -1.64 -5.36
C VAL A 68 3.18 -2.85 -6.24
N GLU A 69 2.07 -3.51 -5.97
CA GLU A 69 1.62 -4.68 -6.75
C GLU A 69 1.37 -4.33 -8.22
N GLU A 70 0.71 -3.20 -8.47
CA GLU A 70 0.46 -2.71 -9.82
C GLU A 70 1.77 -2.42 -10.57
N GLY A 71 2.76 -1.86 -9.87
CA GLY A 71 4.08 -1.62 -10.44
C GLY A 71 4.82 -2.92 -10.76
N ASP A 72 4.69 -3.94 -9.93
CA ASP A 72 5.29 -5.25 -10.17
C ASP A 72 4.67 -5.91 -11.40
N ILE A 73 3.35 -5.83 -11.55
CA ILE A 73 2.66 -6.33 -12.74
C ILE A 73 3.09 -5.57 -13.99
N ALA A 74 3.20 -4.24 -13.89
CA ALA A 74 3.64 -3.40 -15.01
C ALA A 74 5.07 -3.74 -15.43
N GLN A 75 5.96 -4.04 -14.48
CA GLN A 75 7.33 -4.45 -14.77
C GLN A 75 7.37 -5.78 -15.54
N ILE A 76 6.57 -6.75 -15.12
CA ILE A 76 6.47 -8.04 -15.80
C ILE A 76 6.00 -7.85 -17.24
N ARG A 77 4.98 -7.03 -17.44
CA ARG A 77 4.43 -6.76 -18.78
C ARG A 77 5.42 -6.03 -19.66
N LEU A 78 6.16 -5.07 -19.11
CA LEU A 78 7.19 -4.35 -19.84
C LEU A 78 8.31 -5.30 -20.27
N ASP A 79 8.75 -6.19 -19.39
CA ASP A 79 9.78 -7.19 -19.68
C ASP A 79 9.32 -8.13 -20.79
N GLU A 80 8.06 -8.56 -20.79
CA GLU A 80 7.48 -9.39 -21.85
C GLU A 80 7.50 -8.68 -23.21
N VAL A 81 7.14 -7.40 -23.23
CA VAL A 81 7.17 -6.59 -24.45
C VAL A 81 8.59 -6.46 -24.98
N GLU A 82 9.56 -6.21 -24.13
CA GLU A 82 10.97 -6.10 -24.51
C GLU A 82 11.51 -7.43 -25.02
N GLN A 83 11.15 -8.55 -24.42
CA GLN A 83 11.52 -9.88 -24.91
C GLN A 83 10.97 -10.15 -26.30
N ARG A 84 9.71 -9.80 -26.54
CA ARG A 84 9.10 -9.95 -27.88
C ARG A 84 9.84 -9.12 -28.92
N LYS A 85 10.23 -7.91 -28.59
CA LYS A 85 11.02 -7.05 -29.49
C LYS A 85 12.39 -7.68 -29.79
N GLY A 86 13.03 -8.23 -28.76
CA GLY A 86 14.30 -8.93 -28.90
C GLY A 86 14.21 -10.15 -29.83
N LEU A 87 13.16 -10.97 -29.62
CA LEU A 87 12.89 -12.14 -30.46
C LEU A 87 12.65 -11.76 -31.92
N LYS A 88 11.90 -10.70 -32.18
CA LYS A 88 11.68 -10.21 -33.53
C LYS A 88 12.97 -9.78 -34.24
N ARG A 89 13.95 -9.28 -33.51
CA ARG A 89 15.26 -8.93 -34.06
C ARG A 89 16.05 -10.16 -34.46
N PHE A 90 15.88 -11.28 -33.77
CA PHE A 90 16.59 -12.53 -34.05
C PHE A 90 15.96 -13.35 -35.16
N ILE A 91 14.68 -13.18 -35.44
CA ILE A 91 13.93 -14.00 -36.41
C ILE A 91 14.10 -13.46 -37.85
N ARG A 92 14.74 -12.35 -38.01
CA ARG A 92 15.11 -11.87 -39.35
C ARG A 92 16.29 -12.66 -39.89
#